data_c81ecc6ae36f8efabd263771ed625083
#
_entry.id   c81ecc6ae36f8efabd263771ed625083
#
_cell.length_a   1.000
_cell.length_b   1.000
_cell.length_c   1.000
_cell.angle_alpha   90.00
_cell.angle_beta   90.00
_cell.angle_gamma   90.00
#
_symmetry.space_group_name_H-M   'P 1'
#
loop_
_entity.id
_entity.type
_entity.pdbx_description
1 polymer ?
#
loop_
_entity_poly.entity_id
_entity_poly.type
_entity_poly.pdbx_seq_one_letter_code
_entity_poly.pdbx_strand_id
1 'polypeptide(L)'
;ETAHTFTPNALVGIYLSRFQRAATGEDITYVRFAFCGEVGDLQAHLSLDEGIVRTLWMTPEEVRASANRHRSPLVLRCIEDHLAGRRYPLELVYTDAAVAAPMGNLR
;
A
#
# COMPACT_ATOMS: atom_id res chain seq x y z
N GLU A 1 5.06 1.80 -8.91
CA GLU A 1 4.38 0.49 -9.00
C GLU A 1 3.21 0.50 -9.97
N THR A 2 2.38 1.51 -9.85
CA THR A 2 1.14 1.61 -10.64
C THR A 2 1.28 2.53 -11.85
N ALA A 3 2.48 3.06 -12.10
CA ALA A 3 2.76 4.06 -13.13
C ALA A 3 2.06 5.40 -12.91
N HIS A 4 1.48 5.62 -11.73
CA HIS A 4 0.96 6.92 -11.30
C HIS A 4 1.88 7.52 -10.25
N THR A 5 1.98 8.84 -10.23
CA THR A 5 2.64 9.52 -9.11
C THR A 5 1.71 9.52 -7.91
N PHE A 6 2.28 9.38 -6.72
CA PHE A 6 1.51 9.41 -5.50
C PHE A 6 2.21 10.32 -4.49
N THR A 7 1.45 11.24 -3.92
CA THR A 7 1.94 12.15 -2.89
C THR A 7 1.23 11.84 -1.58
N PRO A 8 1.89 11.20 -0.62
CA PRO A 8 1.24 10.88 0.66
C PRO A 8 1.00 12.17 1.47
N ASN A 9 -0.17 12.24 2.08
CA ASN A 9 -0.57 13.37 2.95
C ASN A 9 -0.61 12.97 4.41
N ALA A 10 -0.95 11.73 4.70
CA ALA A 10 -1.12 11.26 6.08
C ALA A 10 -0.98 9.75 6.15
N LEU A 11 -0.72 9.26 7.35
CA LEU A 11 -0.75 7.85 7.66
C LEU A 11 -2.17 7.47 8.08
N VAL A 12 -2.74 6.44 7.48
CA VAL A 12 -4.06 5.94 7.84
C VAL A 12 -3.98 4.98 9.02
N GLY A 13 -2.95 4.17 9.06
CA GLY A 13 -2.76 3.23 10.14
C GLY A 13 -1.58 2.31 9.91
N ILE A 14 -1.28 1.52 10.93
CA ILE A 14 -0.25 0.49 10.89
C ILE A 14 -0.95 -0.83 11.22
N TYR A 15 -0.75 -1.84 10.38
CA TYR A 15 -1.47 -3.10 10.47
C TYR A 15 -0.52 -4.27 10.53
N LEU A 16 -0.84 -5.24 11.36
CA LEU A 16 -0.07 -6.46 11.49
C LEU A 16 -0.90 -7.62 10.95
N SER A 17 -0.30 -8.45 10.13
CA SER A 17 -0.91 -9.70 9.71
C SER A 17 0.10 -10.83 9.85
N ARG A 18 -0.40 -12.01 10.15
CA ARG A 18 0.43 -13.19 10.36
C ARG A 18 -0.15 -14.34 9.57
N PHE A 19 0.73 -15.09 8.92
CA PHE A 19 0.34 -16.32 8.25
C PHE A 19 1.48 -17.31 8.28
N GLN A 20 1.14 -18.59 8.12
CA GLN A 20 2.12 -19.65 8.03
C GLN A 20 2.23 -20.08 6.58
N ARG A 21 3.45 -20.11 6.07
CA ARG A 21 3.68 -20.56 4.70
C ARG A 21 3.58 -22.09 4.64
N ALA A 22 2.60 -22.57 3.89
CA ALA A 22 2.30 -24.00 3.83
C ALA A 22 3.48 -24.84 3.31
N ALA A 23 4.21 -24.33 2.32
CA ALA A 23 5.30 -25.06 1.69
C ALA A 23 6.49 -25.28 2.61
N THR A 24 6.80 -24.34 3.50
CA THR A 24 7.99 -24.36 4.35
C THR A 24 7.69 -24.43 5.83
N GLY A 25 6.46 -24.19 6.23
CA GLY A 25 6.06 -24.08 7.63
C GLY A 25 6.50 -22.79 8.29
N GLU A 26 7.08 -21.86 7.54
CA GLU A 26 7.51 -20.58 8.08
C GLU A 26 6.35 -19.75 8.61
N ASP A 27 6.57 -19.15 9.77
CA ASP A 27 5.62 -18.25 10.40
C ASP A 27 6.04 -16.82 10.08
N ILE A 28 5.20 -16.11 9.31
CA ILE A 28 5.54 -14.79 8.79
C ILE A 28 4.58 -13.75 9.32
N THR A 29 5.15 -12.67 9.85
CA THR A 29 4.37 -11.51 10.28
C THR A 29 4.74 -10.32 9.40
N TYR A 30 3.75 -9.73 8.76
CA TYR A 30 3.92 -8.49 7.99
C TYR A 30 3.48 -7.30 8.80
N VAL A 31 4.23 -6.22 8.66
CA VAL A 31 3.83 -4.90 9.15
C VAL A 31 3.48 -4.06 7.93
N ARG A 32 2.25 -3.58 7.88
CA ARG A 32 1.78 -2.77 6.76
C ARG A 32 1.53 -1.35 7.23
N PHE A 33 2.11 -0.40 6.51
CA PHE A 33 1.87 1.02 6.71
C PHE A 33 0.96 1.50 5.60
N ALA A 34 -0.22 2.00 5.95
CA ALA A 34 -1.19 2.49 4.97
C ALA A 34 -1.17 4.01 4.95
N PHE A 35 -0.98 4.57 3.77
CA PHE A 35 -0.94 6.01 3.56
C PHE A 35 -2.09 6.45 2.68
N CYS A 36 -2.58 7.66 2.90
CA CYS A 36 -3.50 8.31 1.96
C CYS A 36 -2.83 9.55 1.40
N GLY A 37 -3.28 9.98 0.24
CA GLY A 37 -2.69 11.13 -0.42
C GLY A 37 -3.32 11.37 -1.77
N GLU A 38 -2.60 12.10 -2.61
CA GLU A 38 -3.06 12.46 -3.94
C GLU A 38 -2.35 11.62 -4.99
N VAL A 39 -3.14 11.17 -5.97
CA VAL A 39 -2.63 10.40 -7.11
C VAL A 39 -2.54 11.35 -8.29
N GLY A 40 -1.36 11.40 -8.91
CA GLY A 40 -1.16 12.21 -10.11
C GLY A 40 -1.50 11.45 -11.38
N ASP A 41 -1.12 12.05 -12.50
CA ASP A 41 -1.41 11.47 -13.81
C ASP A 41 -0.60 10.19 -14.05
N LEU A 42 -1.13 9.36 -14.95
CA LEU A 42 -0.43 8.16 -15.39
C LEU A 42 0.89 8.53 -16.05
N GLN A 43 1.96 7.90 -15.60
CA GLN A 43 3.29 8.05 -16.20
C GLN A 43 3.44 7.00 -17.30
N ALA A 44 3.08 7.37 -18.54
CA ALA A 44 3.02 6.42 -19.64
C ALA A 44 4.38 5.77 -19.96
N HIS A 45 5.48 6.42 -19.59
CA HIS A 45 6.83 5.88 -19.81
C HIS A 45 7.28 4.89 -18.73
N LEU A 46 6.50 4.72 -17.67
CA LEU A 46 6.80 3.78 -16.60
C LEU A 46 6.08 2.47 -16.83
N SER A 47 6.76 1.37 -16.51
CA SER A 47 6.17 0.04 -16.54
C SER A 47 5.48 -0.27 -15.24
N LEU A 48 4.48 -1.14 -15.29
CA LEU A 48 3.91 -1.72 -14.09
C LEU A 48 4.91 -2.76 -13.54
N ASP A 49 4.90 -2.93 -12.22
CA ASP A 49 5.74 -3.94 -11.60
C ASP A 49 5.33 -5.34 -12.06
N GLU A 50 6.29 -6.26 -12.00
CA GLU A 50 6.03 -7.65 -12.35
C GLU A 50 4.88 -8.21 -11.51
N GLY A 51 3.96 -8.88 -12.17
CA GLY A 51 2.76 -9.41 -11.52
C GLY A 51 1.58 -8.46 -11.52
N ILE A 52 1.77 -7.20 -11.91
CA ILE A 52 0.68 -6.24 -12.03
C ILE A 52 0.28 -6.16 -13.50
N VAL A 53 -0.94 -6.59 -13.79
CA VAL A 53 -1.47 -6.57 -15.17
C VAL A 53 -2.03 -5.20 -15.51
N ARG A 54 -2.77 -4.61 -14.56
CA ARG A 54 -3.39 -3.29 -14.74
C ARG A 54 -3.79 -2.72 -13.39
N THR A 55 -4.09 -1.43 -13.37
CA THR A 55 -4.65 -0.75 -12.20
C THR A 55 -6.08 -0.33 -12.50
N LEU A 56 -6.90 -0.30 -11.45
CA LEU A 56 -8.32 0.03 -11.56
C LEU A 56 -8.68 1.12 -10.55
N TRP A 57 -9.56 2.02 -10.99
CA TRP A 57 -10.22 2.96 -10.08
C TRP A 57 -11.50 2.29 -9.60
N MET A 58 -11.70 2.23 -8.28
CA MET A 58 -12.84 1.56 -7.69
C MET A 58 -13.50 2.45 -6.65
N THR A 59 -14.84 2.40 -6.61
CA THR A 59 -15.60 3.04 -5.55
C THR A 59 -15.53 2.17 -4.27
N PRO A 60 -15.84 2.75 -3.10
CA PRO A 60 -15.89 1.96 -1.86
C PRO A 60 -16.83 0.75 -1.97
N GLU A 61 -17.96 0.91 -2.64
CA GLU A 61 -18.92 -0.17 -2.84
C GLU A 61 -18.35 -1.31 -3.68
N GLU A 62 -17.63 -0.96 -4.74
CA GLU A 62 -16.97 -1.96 -5.59
C GLU A 62 -15.89 -2.71 -4.82
N VAL A 63 -15.14 -2.02 -3.97
CA VAL A 63 -14.12 -2.64 -3.14
C VAL A 63 -14.76 -3.65 -2.17
N ARG A 64 -15.85 -3.27 -1.52
CA ARG A 64 -16.55 -4.16 -0.59
C ARG A 64 -17.13 -5.37 -1.32
N ALA A 65 -17.68 -5.16 -2.50
CA ALA A 65 -18.27 -6.22 -3.30
C ALA A 65 -17.23 -7.26 -3.77
N SER A 66 -15.97 -6.85 -3.90
CA SER A 66 -14.90 -7.73 -4.36
C SER A 66 -14.04 -8.27 -3.20
N ALA A 67 -14.52 -8.21 -1.97
CA ALA A 67 -13.74 -8.57 -0.78
C ALA A 67 -13.15 -10.00 -0.86
N ASN A 68 -13.85 -10.92 -1.50
CA ASN A 68 -13.38 -12.30 -1.66
C ASN A 68 -12.18 -12.43 -2.60
N ARG A 69 -11.87 -11.39 -3.37
CA ARG A 69 -10.71 -11.35 -4.27
C ARG A 69 -9.56 -10.53 -3.71
N HIS A 70 -9.71 -9.98 -2.51
CA HIS A 70 -8.64 -9.23 -1.88
C HIS A 70 -7.55 -10.17 -1.41
N ARG A 71 -6.32 -9.69 -1.51
CA ARG A 71 -5.15 -10.45 -1.09
C ARG A 71 -5.16 -10.78 0.40
N SER A 72 -5.79 -9.93 1.20
CA SER A 72 -5.87 -10.06 2.64
C SER A 72 -7.08 -9.29 3.15
N PRO A 73 -7.69 -9.71 4.28
CA PRO A 73 -8.76 -8.92 4.91
C PRO A 73 -8.34 -7.51 5.30
N LEU A 74 -7.04 -7.28 5.46
CA LEU A 74 -6.51 -5.95 5.81
C LEU A 74 -6.69 -4.94 4.69
N VAL A 75 -6.85 -5.39 3.44
CA VAL A 75 -7.10 -4.47 2.32
C VAL A 75 -8.38 -3.68 2.58
N LEU A 76 -9.47 -4.36 2.90
CA LEU A 76 -10.73 -3.71 3.19
C LEU A 76 -10.64 -2.90 4.49
N ARG A 77 -9.96 -3.43 5.51
CA ARG A 77 -9.80 -2.73 6.79
C ARG A 77 -9.11 -1.37 6.60
N CYS A 78 -8.04 -1.32 5.80
CA CYS A 78 -7.34 -0.08 5.51
C CYS A 78 -8.25 0.95 4.84
N ILE A 79 -9.06 0.49 3.89
CA ILE A 79 -9.98 1.37 3.16
C ILE A 79 -11.09 1.87 4.08
N GLU A 80 -11.66 1.00 4.92
CA GLU A 80 -12.68 1.39 5.88
C GLU A 80 -12.14 2.43 6.87
N ASP A 81 -10.91 2.25 7.34
CA ASP A 81 -10.29 3.21 8.25
C ASP A 81 -10.05 4.55 7.56
N HIS A 82 -9.66 4.53 6.28
CA HIS A 82 -9.52 5.75 5.49
C HIS A 82 -10.86 6.49 5.37
N LEU A 83 -11.93 5.76 5.07
CA LEU A 83 -13.27 6.33 4.94
C LEU A 83 -13.81 6.85 6.27
N ALA A 84 -13.40 6.25 7.37
CA ALA A 84 -13.75 6.71 8.71
C ALA A 84 -13.02 7.99 9.11
N GLY A 85 -12.12 8.47 8.28
CA GLY A 85 -11.39 9.71 8.53
C GLY A 85 -10.15 9.57 9.39
N ARG A 86 -9.63 8.38 9.58
CA ARG A 86 -8.42 8.17 10.39
C ARG A 86 -7.22 8.78 9.68
N ARG A 87 -6.55 9.71 10.36
CA ARG A 87 -5.39 10.42 9.81
C ARG A 87 -4.38 10.63 10.93
N TYR A 88 -3.16 10.24 10.68
CA TYR A 88 -2.04 10.43 11.59
C TYR A 88 -0.93 11.16 10.86
N PRO A 89 -0.13 11.99 11.56
CA PRO A 89 0.94 12.76 10.90
C PRO A 89 1.94 11.85 10.21
N LEU A 90 2.41 12.27 9.03
CA LEU A 90 3.46 11.55 8.31
C LEU A 90 4.74 11.45 9.14
N GLU A 91 4.99 12.41 10.00
CA GLU A 91 6.18 12.46 10.85
C GLU A 91 6.26 11.30 11.84
N LEU A 92 5.16 10.56 12.03
CA LEU A 92 5.22 9.32 12.80
C LEU A 92 6.18 8.31 12.20
N VAL A 93 6.38 8.38 10.89
CA VAL A 93 7.32 7.51 10.18
C VAL A 93 8.56 8.34 9.86
N TYR A 94 9.63 8.10 10.58
CA TYR A 94 10.90 8.74 10.29
C TYR A 94 11.59 7.96 9.17
N THR A 95 12.03 8.68 8.14
CA THR A 95 12.76 8.07 7.04
C THR A 95 14.18 8.62 7.02
N ASP A 96 15.14 7.73 7.19
CA ASP A 96 16.54 8.10 7.10
C ASP A 96 16.89 8.53 5.66
N ALA A 97 17.85 9.45 5.54
CA ALA A 97 18.25 9.95 4.22
C ALA A 97 18.71 8.85 3.27
N ALA A 98 19.34 7.80 3.78
CA ALA A 98 19.81 6.69 2.97
C ALA A 98 18.63 5.93 2.33
N VAL A 99 17.50 5.83 3.03
CA VAL A 99 16.30 5.16 2.51
C VAL A 99 15.65 6.02 1.44
N ALA A 100 15.66 7.34 1.60
CA ALA A 100 15.08 8.27 0.65
C ALA A 100 15.93 8.48 -0.61
N ALA A 101 17.21 8.08 -0.58
CA ALA A 101 18.10 8.26 -1.71
C ALA A 101 17.73 7.32 -2.87
N PRO A 102 18.00 7.72 -4.13
CA PRO A 102 17.82 6.81 -5.26
C PRO A 102 18.62 5.52 -5.07
N MET A 103 18.04 4.39 -5.51
CA MET A 103 18.66 3.08 -5.32
C MET A 103 20.10 3.01 -5.82
N GLY A 104 20.41 3.66 -6.92
CA GLY A 104 21.78 3.68 -7.46
C GLY A 104 22.81 4.30 -6.52
N ASN A 105 22.40 5.13 -5.60
CA ASN A 105 23.30 5.80 -4.64
C ASN A 105 23.55 4.96 -3.38
N LEU A 106 22.85 3.86 -3.23
CA LEU A 106 22.98 3.01 -2.03
C LEU A 106 24.05 1.93 -2.17
N ARG A 107 24.67 1.84 -3.33
CA ARG A 107 25.64 0.79 -3.66
C ARG A 107 27.08 1.23 -3.44
#